data_6d0fbd09833f3623076e5ef55205b343
#
_entry.id   6d0fbd09833f3623076e5ef55205b343
#
_cell.length_a   1.000
_cell.length_b   1.000
_cell.length_c   1.000
_cell.angle_alpha   90.00
_cell.angle_beta   90.00
_cell.angle_gamma   90.00
#
_symmetry.space_group_name_H-M   'P 1'
#
loop_
_entity.id
_entity.type
_entity.pdbx_description
1 polymer ?
#
loop_
_entity_poly.entity_id
_entity_poly.type
_entity_poly.pdbx_seq_one_letter_code
_entity_poly.pdbx_strand_id
1 'polypeptide(L)' 'MSDLSIELHWQRKTPVFATGTYSNSHIVQMNRLHKIDVDSAPDWGGDPAHTNPEQALASALSSCHMMTFLALAAK' A
#
# COMPACT_ATOMS: atom_id res chain seq x y z
N MET A 1 -5.62 7.61 -22.77
CA MET A 1 -5.07 6.64 -21.79
C MET A 1 -5.21 7.21 -20.39
N SER A 2 -5.58 6.37 -19.45
CA SER A 2 -5.72 6.79 -18.05
C SER A 2 -4.35 7.05 -17.42
N ASP A 3 -4.30 8.01 -16.52
CA ASP A 3 -3.13 8.21 -15.67
C ASP A 3 -3.19 7.18 -14.53
N LEU A 4 -2.21 6.31 -14.50
CA LEU A 4 -2.12 5.25 -13.49
C LEU A 4 -1.05 5.54 -12.44
N SER A 5 -0.57 6.79 -12.37
CA SER A 5 0.41 7.17 -11.36
C SER A 5 -0.22 7.19 -9.97
N ILE A 6 0.61 6.96 -8.98
CA ILE A 6 0.24 7.07 -7.57
C ILE A 6 1.17 8.06 -6.90
N GLU A 7 0.80 8.53 -5.71
CA GLU A 7 1.66 9.37 -4.90
C GLU A 7 1.88 8.70 -3.55
N LEU A 8 3.09 8.81 -3.05
CA LEU A 8 3.47 8.27 -1.76
C LEU A 8 3.95 9.41 -0.88
N HIS A 9 3.36 9.54 0.32
CA HIS A 9 3.64 10.65 1.23
C HIS A 9 4.18 10.09 2.56
N TRP A 10 5.45 10.37 2.84
CA TRP A 10 6.08 10.04 4.11
C TRP A 10 6.67 11.31 4.71
N GLN A 11 6.54 11.46 6.02
CA GLN A 11 7.11 12.59 6.74
C GLN A 11 7.78 12.09 8.00
N ARG A 12 9.01 12.54 8.22
CA ARG A 12 9.72 12.25 9.46
C ARG A 12 9.02 12.98 10.61
N LYS A 13 8.72 12.22 11.68
CA LYS A 13 8.04 12.76 12.86
C LYS A 13 8.94 12.81 14.08
N THR A 14 10.19 12.39 13.96
CA THR A 14 11.16 12.40 15.06
C THR A 14 12.28 13.38 14.73
N PRO A 15 12.87 14.03 15.78
CA PRO A 15 13.95 14.99 15.53
C PRO A 15 15.24 14.33 15.03
N VAL A 16 15.42 13.03 15.29
CA VAL A 16 16.60 12.28 14.86
C VAL A 16 16.16 11.21 13.87
N PHE A 17 16.83 11.15 12.73
CA PHE A 17 16.62 10.10 11.75
C PHE A 17 17.78 9.12 11.83
N ALA A 18 17.54 8.00 12.49
CA ALA A 18 18.54 6.93 12.67
C ALA A 18 17.80 5.61 12.79
N THR A 19 18.55 4.50 12.66
CA THR A 19 17.99 3.16 12.80
C THR A 19 17.22 3.04 14.11
N GLY A 20 15.97 2.56 14.01
CA GLY A 20 15.10 2.34 15.17
C GLY A 20 14.41 3.59 15.71
N THR A 21 14.65 4.76 15.11
CA THR A 21 14.04 6.01 15.59
C THR A 21 12.93 6.55 14.71
N TYR A 22 12.77 6.03 13.51
CA TYR A 22 11.75 6.55 12.59
C TYR A 22 10.62 5.54 12.40
N SER A 23 9.48 6.06 11.94
CA SER A 23 8.31 5.25 11.60
C SER A 23 8.28 5.01 10.09
N ASN A 24 7.87 3.81 9.69
CA ASN A 24 7.61 3.47 8.28
C ASN A 24 6.20 3.87 7.84
N SER A 25 5.37 4.36 8.76
CA SER A 25 3.99 4.73 8.45
C SER A 25 3.95 5.82 7.38
N HIS A 26 3.11 5.62 6.38
CA HIS A 26 2.98 6.55 5.25
C HIS A 26 1.61 6.41 4.60
N ILE A 27 1.31 7.31 3.68
CA ILE A 27 0.05 7.30 2.94
C ILE A 27 0.36 7.07 1.47
N VAL A 28 -0.39 6.16 0.85
CA VAL A 28 -0.37 5.96 -0.60
C VAL A 28 -1.66 6.52 -1.17
N GLN A 29 -1.54 7.55 -2.02
CA GLN A 29 -2.66 8.14 -2.74
C GLN A 29 -2.80 7.37 -4.06
N MET A 30 -3.81 6.52 -4.14
CA MET A 30 -4.02 5.66 -5.30
C MET A 30 -4.61 6.44 -6.48
N ASN A 31 -5.54 7.34 -6.19
CA ASN A 31 -6.14 8.23 -7.15
C ASN A 31 -6.81 9.37 -6.38
N ARG A 32 -7.55 10.23 -7.09
CA ARG A 32 -8.14 11.42 -6.48
C ARG A 32 -9.03 11.11 -5.26
N LEU A 33 -9.68 9.94 -5.25
CA LEU A 33 -10.69 9.61 -4.23
C LEU A 33 -10.21 8.56 -3.23
N HIS A 34 -9.11 7.87 -3.48
CA HIS A 34 -8.73 6.71 -2.67
C HIS A 34 -7.30 6.84 -2.18
N LYS A 35 -7.15 6.79 -0.87
CA LYS A 35 -5.85 6.73 -0.22
C LYS A 35 -5.88 5.64 0.85
N ILE A 36 -4.71 5.08 1.14
CA ILE A 36 -4.57 4.04 2.16
C ILE A 36 -3.41 4.38 3.09
N ASP A 37 -3.59 4.00 4.35
CA ASP A 37 -2.54 4.09 5.36
C ASP A 37 -1.73 2.80 5.34
N VAL A 38 -0.41 2.94 5.17
CA VAL A 38 0.51 1.83 4.99
C VAL A 38 1.61 1.89 6.03
N ASP A 39 2.02 0.74 6.53
CA ASP A 39 3.16 0.60 7.42
C ASP A 39 3.88 -0.69 7.05
N SER A 40 4.99 -0.97 7.68
CA SER A 40 5.60 -2.29 7.57
C SER A 40 4.65 -3.33 8.15
N ALA A 41 4.81 -4.60 7.72
CA ALA A 41 4.02 -5.70 8.29
C ALA A 41 4.23 -5.74 9.82
N PRO A 42 3.22 -6.20 10.59
CA PRO A 42 3.34 -6.26 12.06
C PRO A 42 4.55 -7.06 12.54
N ASP A 43 4.96 -8.08 11.79
CA ASP A 43 6.15 -8.88 12.11
C ASP A 43 7.43 -8.02 12.13
N TRP A 44 7.41 -6.88 11.46
CA TRP A 44 8.54 -5.94 11.38
C TRP A 44 8.27 -4.67 12.18
N GLY A 45 7.33 -4.73 13.11
CA GLY A 45 7.03 -3.63 14.02
C GLY A 45 6.00 -2.63 13.50
N GLY A 46 5.32 -2.94 12.41
CA GLY A 46 4.28 -2.06 11.88
C GLY A 46 2.99 -2.11 12.69
N ASP A 47 2.15 -1.09 12.49
CA ASP A 47 0.83 -0.99 13.11
C ASP A 47 -0.12 -1.99 12.43
N PRO A 48 -0.69 -2.95 13.16
CA PRO A 48 -1.62 -3.91 12.55
C PRO A 48 -2.93 -3.28 12.07
N ALA A 49 -3.23 -2.04 12.48
CA ALA A 49 -4.40 -1.32 11.98
C ALA A 49 -4.18 -0.76 10.57
N HIS A 50 -2.92 -0.69 10.11
CA HIS A 50 -2.57 -0.26 8.75
C HIS A 50 -2.41 -1.47 7.84
N THR A 51 -2.52 -1.24 6.53
CA THR A 51 -2.10 -2.26 5.58
C THR A 51 -0.57 -2.21 5.41
N ASN A 52 -0.03 -3.08 4.59
CA ASN A 52 1.41 -3.17 4.36
C ASN A 52 1.69 -3.53 2.90
N PRO A 53 2.93 -3.36 2.42
CA PRO A 53 3.24 -3.63 1.02
C PRO A 53 2.98 -5.07 0.59
N GLU A 54 3.16 -6.05 1.48
CA GLU A 54 2.92 -7.45 1.15
C GLU A 54 1.44 -7.68 0.87
N GLN A 55 0.55 -7.13 1.71
CA GLN A 55 -0.89 -7.22 1.49
C GLN A 55 -1.32 -6.44 0.25
N ALA A 56 -0.73 -5.27 0.01
CA ALA A 56 -1.04 -4.46 -1.15
C ALA A 56 -0.68 -5.21 -2.45
N LEU A 57 0.48 -5.84 -2.49
CA LEU A 57 0.91 -6.62 -3.66
C LEU A 57 0.01 -7.83 -3.86
N ALA A 58 -0.29 -8.58 -2.80
CA ALA A 58 -1.17 -9.74 -2.87
C ALA A 58 -2.57 -9.34 -3.35
N SER A 59 -3.09 -8.21 -2.85
CA SER A 59 -4.38 -7.67 -3.29
C SER A 59 -4.38 -7.34 -4.78
N ALA A 60 -3.34 -6.68 -5.25
CA ALA A 60 -3.22 -6.29 -6.66
C ALA A 60 -3.19 -7.52 -7.58
N LEU A 61 -2.36 -8.50 -7.24
CA LEU A 61 -2.23 -9.72 -8.03
C LEU A 61 -3.53 -10.54 -8.01
N SER A 62 -4.15 -10.68 -6.85
CA SER A 62 -5.39 -11.45 -6.71
C SER A 62 -6.54 -10.80 -7.46
N SER A 63 -6.65 -9.47 -7.39
CA SER A 63 -7.70 -8.73 -8.10
C SER A 63 -7.54 -8.88 -9.62
N CYS A 64 -6.33 -8.73 -10.11
CA CYS A 64 -6.04 -8.87 -11.53
C CYS A 64 -6.36 -10.30 -12.02
N HIS A 65 -5.93 -11.30 -11.25
CA HIS A 65 -6.20 -12.70 -11.57
C HIS A 65 -7.69 -13.00 -11.61
N MET A 66 -8.43 -12.52 -10.60
CA MET A 66 -9.88 -12.73 -10.54
C MET A 66 -10.58 -12.10 -11.74
N MET A 67 -10.23 -10.85 -12.08
CA MET A 67 -10.88 -10.16 -13.21
C MET A 67 -10.59 -10.86 -14.54
N THR A 68 -9.39 -11.39 -14.71
CA THR A 68 -9.03 -12.16 -15.90
C THR A 68 -9.85 -13.46 -15.97
N PHE A 69 -9.95 -14.16 -14.85
CA PHE A 69 -10.77 -15.38 -14.76
C PHE A 69 -12.22 -15.10 -15.12
N LEU A 70 -12.79 -14.02 -14.55
CA LEU A 70 -14.19 -13.67 -14.83
C LEU A 70 -14.41 -13.34 -16.31
N ALA A 71 -13.48 -12.62 -16.92
CA ALA A 71 -13.59 -12.27 -18.33
C ALA A 71 -13.60 -13.51 -19.21
N LEU A 72 -12.79 -14.51 -18.88
CA LEU A 72 -12.74 -15.77 -19.64
C LEU A 72 -13.96 -16.64 -19.36
N ALA A 73 -14.39 -16.70 -18.10
CA ALA A 73 -15.53 -17.52 -17.70
C ALA A 73 -16.85 -17.02 -18.29
N ALA A 74 -16.97 -15.71 -18.52
CA ALA A 74 -18.19 -15.10 -19.05
C ALA A 74 -18.37 -15.30 -20.53
N LYS A 75 -17.36 -15.80 -21.24
CA LYS A 75 -17.51 -16.15 -22.65
C LYS A 75 -18.32 -17.46 -22.78
#